data_8567a5c1cb709b28d409b9320009d0a7
#
_entry.id   8567a5c1cb709b28d409b9320009d0a7
#
_cell.length_a   1.000
_cell.length_b   1.000
_cell.length_c   1.000
_cell.angle_alpha   90.00
_cell.angle_beta   90.00
_cell.angle_gamma   90.00
#
_symmetry.space_group_name_H-M   'P 1'
#
loop_
_entity.id
_entity.type
_entity.pdbx_description
1 polymer ?
#
loop_
_entity_poly.entity_id
_entity_poly.type
_entity_poly.pdbx_seq_one_letter_code
_entity_poly.pdbx_strand_id
1 'polypeptide(L)'
;MEKHSEQAHGILQTFISDGTPAAIEVRYASLPAIAAESDFGDLDRNIVVIDTETTGFSFNHDELTQIAAARMEQGRIVDWFITFVNPGKPIPEDVAYLTDIHDEDVADAPLPSEALSELVEFVGDAKIVAHNAEFDRTFTTRHPSGYLLLENTWIDSLDLARI
;
A
#
# COMPACT_ATOMS: atom_id res chain seq x y z
N MET A 1 25.26 3.09 -20.00
CA MET A 1 24.94 2.11 -18.95
C MET A 1 25.56 2.44 -17.57
N GLU A 2 26.85 2.77 -17.48
CA GLU A 2 27.50 3.08 -16.17
C GLU A 2 26.91 4.28 -15.42
N LYS A 3 26.58 5.39 -16.09
CA LYS A 3 26.07 6.61 -15.42
C LYS A 3 24.72 6.41 -14.72
N HIS A 4 23.83 5.58 -15.26
CA HIS A 4 22.52 5.32 -14.66
C HIS A 4 22.61 4.37 -13.47
N SER A 5 23.55 3.41 -13.52
CA SER A 5 23.84 2.50 -12.41
C SER A 5 24.41 3.25 -11.19
N GLU A 6 25.33 4.21 -11.42
CA GLU A 6 25.87 5.05 -10.33
C GLU A 6 24.80 5.95 -9.71
N GLN A 7 23.88 6.49 -10.51
CA GLN A 7 22.79 7.34 -10.03
C GLN A 7 21.79 6.55 -9.20
N ALA A 8 21.41 5.35 -9.64
CA ALA A 8 20.55 4.44 -8.89
C ALA A 8 21.21 3.99 -7.57
N HIS A 9 22.51 3.71 -7.59
CA HIS A 9 23.26 3.33 -6.39
C HIS A 9 23.37 4.48 -5.39
N GLY A 10 23.57 5.70 -5.86
CA GLY A 10 23.60 6.92 -5.03
C GLY A 10 22.26 7.19 -4.35
N ILE A 11 21.14 7.00 -5.06
CA ILE A 11 19.79 7.16 -4.53
C ILE A 11 19.48 6.12 -3.46
N LEU A 12 19.84 4.85 -3.69
CA LEU A 12 19.71 3.77 -2.70
C LEU A 12 20.52 4.02 -1.44
N GLN A 13 21.77 4.49 -1.58
CA GLN A 13 22.62 4.83 -0.44
C GLN A 13 22.05 6.00 0.36
N THR A 14 21.53 7.03 -0.30
CA THR A 14 20.90 8.17 0.37
C THR A 14 19.66 7.74 1.14
N PHE A 15 18.87 6.82 0.60
CA PHE A 15 17.70 6.28 1.30
C PHE A 15 18.05 5.46 2.55
N ILE A 16 19.12 4.66 2.48
CA ILE A 16 19.57 3.85 3.64
C ILE A 16 20.18 4.74 4.73
N SER A 17 20.85 5.85 4.33
CA SER A 17 21.57 6.73 5.27
C SER A 17 20.72 7.88 5.81
N ASP A 18 19.68 8.30 5.10
CA ASP A 18 18.86 9.46 5.42
C ASP A 18 17.39 9.18 5.05
N GLY A 19 16.62 8.71 6.03
CA GLY A 19 15.17 8.46 5.91
C GLY A 19 14.32 9.74 5.91
N THR A 20 14.87 10.89 5.49
CA THR A 20 14.10 12.13 5.43
C THR A 20 13.01 12.10 4.37
N PRO A 21 11.90 12.84 4.55
CA PRO A 21 10.84 12.97 3.55
C PRO A 21 11.37 13.41 2.17
N ALA A 22 12.38 14.26 2.12
CA ALA A 22 13.00 14.71 0.87
C ALA A 22 13.73 13.57 0.13
N ALA A 23 14.41 12.68 0.85
CA ALA A 23 15.04 11.50 0.26
C ALA A 23 14.03 10.51 -0.28
N ILE A 24 12.90 10.35 0.41
CA ILE A 24 11.76 9.55 -0.04
C ILE A 24 11.17 10.13 -1.32
N GLU A 25 10.95 11.45 -1.38
CA GLU A 25 10.38 12.13 -2.54
C GLU A 25 11.28 11.99 -3.79
N VAL A 26 12.60 12.17 -3.63
CA VAL A 26 13.58 11.93 -4.71
C VAL A 26 13.56 10.49 -5.20
N ARG A 27 13.42 9.52 -4.30
CA ARG A 27 13.31 8.11 -4.64
C ARG A 27 12.05 7.82 -5.45
N TYR A 28 10.89 8.31 -5.02
CA TYR A 28 9.64 8.15 -5.78
C TYR A 28 9.73 8.79 -7.17
N ALA A 29 10.36 9.95 -7.29
CA ALA A 29 10.56 10.61 -8.57
C ALA A 29 11.48 9.84 -9.54
N SER A 30 12.38 9.00 -9.02
CA SER A 30 13.32 8.18 -9.83
C SER A 30 12.78 6.79 -10.18
N LEU A 31 11.81 6.27 -9.44
CA LEU A 31 11.20 4.95 -9.71
C LEU A 31 10.69 4.78 -11.15
N PRO A 32 10.04 5.78 -11.78
CA PRO A 32 9.60 5.65 -13.16
C PRO A 32 10.74 5.45 -14.15
N ALA A 33 11.90 6.07 -13.93
CA ALA A 33 13.06 5.91 -14.78
C ALA A 33 13.70 4.52 -14.63
N ILE A 34 13.76 4.01 -13.39
CA ILE A 34 14.26 2.68 -13.08
C ILE A 34 13.32 1.62 -13.66
N ALA A 35 12.02 1.79 -13.50
CA ALA A 35 11.01 0.87 -14.04
C ALA A 35 11.00 0.85 -15.57
N ALA A 36 11.23 1.99 -16.24
CA ALA A 36 11.27 2.06 -17.71
C ALA A 36 12.50 1.35 -18.31
N GLU A 37 13.59 1.20 -17.56
CA GLU A 37 14.80 0.48 -17.97
C GLU A 37 14.76 -1.01 -17.62
N SER A 38 13.85 -1.42 -16.73
CA SER A 38 13.69 -2.80 -16.30
C SER A 38 12.57 -3.45 -17.07
N ASP A 39 12.88 -4.50 -17.83
CA ASP A 39 11.85 -5.33 -18.49
C ASP A 39 11.17 -6.24 -17.44
N PHE A 40 10.25 -5.67 -16.67
CA PHE A 40 9.44 -6.43 -15.73
C PHE A 40 8.28 -7.17 -16.40
N GLY A 41 8.22 -7.19 -17.74
CA GLY A 41 7.18 -7.84 -18.51
C GLY A 41 5.79 -7.28 -18.18
N ASP A 42 4.82 -8.16 -17.91
CA ASP A 42 3.44 -7.75 -17.56
C ASP A 42 3.28 -7.17 -16.14
N LEU A 43 4.37 -7.04 -15.37
CA LEU A 43 4.30 -6.47 -14.01
C LEU A 43 4.10 -4.94 -14.01
N ASP A 44 4.36 -4.25 -15.11
CA ASP A 44 4.20 -2.80 -15.20
C ASP A 44 2.82 -2.35 -15.70
N ARG A 45 1.91 -3.31 -15.94
CA ARG A 45 0.57 -3.04 -16.45
C ARG A 45 -0.48 -3.32 -15.38
N ASN A 46 -1.29 -2.29 -15.11
CA ASN A 46 -2.44 -2.38 -14.22
C ASN A 46 -2.10 -2.99 -12.84
N ILE A 47 -1.31 -2.27 -12.07
CA ILE A 47 -0.94 -2.61 -10.69
C ILE A 47 -1.66 -1.66 -9.74
N VAL A 48 -2.14 -2.17 -8.62
CA VAL A 48 -2.57 -1.39 -7.47
C VAL A 48 -1.70 -1.76 -6.28
N VAL A 49 -1.00 -0.78 -5.73
CA VAL A 49 -0.25 -0.92 -4.48
C VAL A 49 -1.22 -0.61 -3.34
N ILE A 50 -1.31 -1.48 -2.34
CA ILE A 50 -2.19 -1.31 -1.18
C ILE A 50 -1.34 -1.29 0.09
N ASP A 51 -1.77 -0.45 1.02
CA ASP A 51 -1.29 -0.38 2.39
C ASP A 51 -2.47 -0.12 3.32
N THR A 52 -2.50 -0.77 4.50
CA THR A 52 -3.60 -0.66 5.45
C THR A 52 -3.12 -0.36 6.85
N GLU A 53 -3.87 0.52 7.55
CA GLU A 53 -3.72 0.73 8.97
C GLU A 53 -4.87 0.07 9.73
N THR A 54 -4.58 -0.41 10.93
CA THR A 54 -5.52 -1.20 11.73
C THR A 54 -5.43 -0.83 13.22
N THR A 55 -6.40 -1.26 14.01
CA THR A 55 -6.35 -1.09 15.49
C THR A 55 -5.34 -2.02 16.18
N GLY A 56 -4.61 -2.84 15.43
CA GLY A 56 -3.60 -3.78 15.92
C GLY A 56 -3.35 -4.93 14.95
N PHE A 57 -2.64 -5.97 15.40
CA PHE A 57 -2.16 -7.05 14.53
C PHE A 57 -3.00 -8.33 14.56
N SER A 58 -4.06 -8.37 15.37
CA SER A 58 -4.88 -9.57 15.53
C SER A 58 -5.97 -9.66 14.46
N PHE A 59 -5.85 -10.60 13.54
CA PHE A 59 -6.86 -10.83 12.51
C PHE A 59 -8.26 -11.17 13.06
N ASN A 60 -8.40 -11.59 14.30
CA ASN A 60 -9.68 -11.93 14.90
C ASN A 60 -10.29 -10.82 15.74
N HIS A 61 -9.47 -9.83 16.14
CA HIS A 61 -9.89 -8.84 17.13
C HIS A 61 -9.69 -7.40 16.67
N ASP A 62 -8.80 -7.17 15.72
CA ASP A 62 -8.50 -5.82 15.25
C ASP A 62 -9.21 -5.48 13.93
N GLU A 63 -9.39 -4.20 13.68
CA GLU A 63 -10.17 -3.69 12.56
C GLU A 63 -9.38 -2.65 11.75
N LEU A 64 -9.77 -2.45 10.48
CA LEU A 64 -9.21 -1.42 9.61
C LEU A 64 -9.50 -0.02 10.17
N THR A 65 -8.50 0.87 10.12
CA THR A 65 -8.62 2.29 10.43
C THR A 65 -8.34 3.18 9.22
N GLN A 66 -7.51 2.70 8.27
CA GLN A 66 -7.25 3.39 7.01
C GLN A 66 -6.96 2.37 5.90
N ILE A 67 -7.32 2.72 4.68
CA ILE A 67 -6.92 2.04 3.47
C ILE A 67 -6.31 3.08 2.54
N ALA A 68 -5.09 2.83 2.06
CA ALA A 68 -4.44 3.59 1.02
C ALA A 68 -4.13 2.68 -0.17
N ALA A 69 -4.48 3.12 -1.37
CA ALA A 69 -4.15 2.41 -2.59
C ALA A 69 -3.72 3.38 -3.69
N ALA A 70 -2.73 2.98 -4.49
CA ALA A 70 -2.22 3.73 -5.62
C ALA A 70 -2.25 2.87 -6.88
N ARG A 71 -2.93 3.34 -7.92
CA ARG A 71 -2.92 2.69 -9.22
C ARG A 71 -1.68 3.10 -10.00
N MET A 72 -1.00 2.11 -10.53
CA MET A 72 0.20 2.31 -11.34
C MET A 72 -0.01 1.75 -12.74
N GLU A 73 0.36 2.55 -13.74
CA GLU A 73 0.41 2.16 -15.14
C GLU A 73 1.74 2.61 -15.74
N GLN A 74 2.45 1.70 -16.40
CA GLN A 74 3.74 1.98 -17.03
C GLN A 74 4.74 2.67 -16.08
N GLY A 75 4.82 2.18 -14.82
CA GLY A 75 5.71 2.69 -13.80
C GLY A 75 5.36 4.08 -13.25
N ARG A 76 4.15 4.58 -13.49
CA ARG A 76 3.65 5.87 -12.97
C ARG A 76 2.40 5.69 -12.17
N ILE A 77 2.27 6.43 -11.07
CA ILE A 77 1.01 6.52 -10.35
C ILE A 77 0.06 7.38 -11.18
N VAL A 78 -1.11 6.83 -11.48
CA VAL A 78 -2.15 7.47 -12.29
C VAL A 78 -3.41 7.80 -11.50
N ASP A 79 -3.63 7.12 -10.37
CA ASP A 79 -4.79 7.36 -9.51
C ASP A 79 -4.52 6.94 -8.07
N TRP A 80 -5.33 7.46 -7.12
CA TRP A 80 -5.23 7.22 -5.70
C TRP A 80 -6.61 6.91 -5.11
N PHE A 81 -6.64 5.97 -4.18
CA PHE A 81 -7.74 5.73 -3.28
C PHE A 81 -7.22 5.82 -1.85
N ILE A 82 -7.73 6.75 -1.05
CA ILE A 82 -7.34 6.89 0.34
C ILE A 82 -8.61 7.18 1.14
N THR A 83 -8.87 6.36 2.15
CA THR A 83 -10.01 6.55 3.05
C THR A 83 -9.67 6.12 4.46
N PHE A 84 -10.12 6.88 5.45
CA PHE A 84 -10.26 6.37 6.80
C PHE A 84 -11.39 5.33 6.85
N VAL A 85 -11.34 4.47 7.84
CA VAL A 85 -12.35 3.43 8.07
C VAL A 85 -12.76 3.47 9.53
N ASN A 86 -14.04 3.50 9.81
CA ASN A 86 -14.53 3.44 11.18
C ASN A 86 -14.41 2.01 11.70
N PRO A 87 -13.52 1.74 12.67
CA PRO A 87 -13.30 0.38 13.19
C PRO A 87 -14.45 -0.12 14.10
N GLY A 88 -15.39 0.76 14.47
CA GLY A 88 -16.49 0.44 15.40
C GLY A 88 -16.02 0.18 16.84
N LYS A 89 -14.78 0.52 17.17
CA LYS A 89 -14.15 0.33 18.47
C LYS A 89 -13.06 1.38 18.70
N PRO A 90 -12.66 1.68 19.94
CA PRO A 90 -11.57 2.60 20.21
C PRO A 90 -10.24 2.08 19.63
N ILE A 91 -9.42 3.01 19.14
CA ILE A 91 -8.04 2.74 18.71
C ILE A 91 -7.14 2.75 19.97
N PRO A 92 -6.34 1.69 20.21
CA PRO A 92 -5.39 1.68 21.34
C PRO A 92 -4.39 2.83 21.26
N GLU A 93 -4.03 3.41 22.41
CA GLU A 93 -3.14 4.59 22.48
C GLU A 93 -1.77 4.36 21.81
N ASP A 94 -1.22 3.16 21.94
CA ASP A 94 0.05 2.78 21.34
C ASP A 94 -0.05 2.67 19.80
N VAL A 95 -1.19 2.22 19.29
CA VAL A 95 -1.47 2.19 17.86
C VAL A 95 -1.71 3.60 17.33
N ALA A 96 -2.51 4.41 18.02
CA ALA A 96 -2.74 5.80 17.64
C ALA A 96 -1.43 6.60 17.61
N TYR A 97 -0.51 6.36 18.56
CA TYR A 97 0.81 6.97 18.54
C TYR A 97 1.68 6.54 17.36
N LEU A 98 1.56 5.28 16.92
CA LEU A 98 2.35 4.71 15.81
C LEU A 98 1.85 5.20 14.44
N THR A 99 0.52 5.22 14.26
CA THR A 99 -0.12 5.51 12.97
C THR A 99 -0.52 6.97 12.79
N ASP A 100 -0.51 7.74 13.89
CA ASP A 100 -1.05 9.11 13.98
C ASP A 100 -2.54 9.19 13.58
N ILE A 101 -3.28 8.09 13.79
CA ILE A 101 -4.73 8.00 13.57
C ILE A 101 -5.43 7.86 14.93
N HIS A 102 -6.39 8.77 15.18
CA HIS A 102 -7.10 8.85 16.45
C HIS A 102 -8.60 8.58 16.25
N ASP A 103 -9.31 8.29 17.34
CA ASP A 103 -10.75 8.00 17.31
C ASP A 103 -11.56 9.11 16.61
N GLU A 104 -11.14 10.35 16.73
CA GLU A 104 -11.81 11.51 16.10
C GLU A 104 -11.66 11.51 14.58
N ASP A 105 -10.57 10.97 14.03
CA ASP A 105 -10.32 10.91 12.59
C ASP A 105 -11.22 9.88 11.90
N VAL A 106 -11.59 8.83 12.61
CA VAL A 106 -12.37 7.69 12.08
C VAL A 106 -13.84 7.72 12.49
N ALA A 107 -14.25 8.66 13.36
CA ALA A 107 -15.60 8.66 13.93
C ALA A 107 -16.70 8.76 12.86
N ASP A 108 -16.50 9.62 11.86
CA ASP A 108 -17.43 9.86 10.77
C ASP A 108 -17.00 9.16 9.45
N ALA A 109 -15.98 8.29 9.51
CA ALA A 109 -15.48 7.56 8.35
C ALA A 109 -16.45 6.44 7.94
N PRO A 110 -16.41 5.99 6.67
CA PRO A 110 -17.22 4.85 6.20
C PRO A 110 -16.93 3.58 7.01
N LEU A 111 -17.92 2.74 7.12
CA LEU A 111 -17.77 1.41 7.72
C LEU A 111 -16.89 0.51 6.83
N PRO A 112 -16.26 -0.54 7.38
CA PRO A 112 -15.44 -1.47 6.60
C PRO A 112 -16.16 -2.02 5.35
N SER A 113 -17.48 -2.26 5.43
CA SER A 113 -18.26 -2.74 4.29
C SER A 113 -18.32 -1.75 3.12
N GLU A 114 -18.40 -0.46 3.42
CA GLU A 114 -18.46 0.60 2.41
C GLU A 114 -17.09 0.85 1.81
N ALA A 115 -16.09 1.08 2.68
CA ALA A 115 -14.71 1.32 2.25
C ALA A 115 -14.14 0.17 1.40
N LEU A 116 -14.43 -1.09 1.78
CA LEU A 116 -13.98 -2.25 1.03
C LEU A 116 -14.72 -2.43 -0.30
N SER A 117 -16.00 -2.06 -0.39
CA SER A 117 -16.72 -2.08 -1.66
C SER A 117 -16.12 -1.07 -2.65
N GLU A 118 -15.77 0.13 -2.18
CA GLU A 118 -15.10 1.14 -2.99
C GLU A 118 -13.68 0.72 -3.38
N LEU A 119 -12.93 0.06 -2.47
CA LEU A 119 -11.62 -0.49 -2.78
C LEU A 119 -11.70 -1.56 -3.88
N VAL A 120 -12.68 -2.47 -3.81
CA VAL A 120 -12.91 -3.50 -4.85
C VAL A 120 -13.16 -2.86 -6.21
N GLU A 121 -13.99 -1.80 -6.27
CA GLU A 121 -14.23 -1.05 -7.51
C GLU A 121 -12.95 -0.37 -8.00
N PHE A 122 -12.19 0.23 -7.09
CA PHE A 122 -10.91 0.86 -7.43
C PHE A 122 -9.89 -0.15 -7.96
N VAL A 123 -9.76 -1.32 -7.34
CA VAL A 123 -8.79 -2.35 -7.75
C VAL A 123 -9.18 -3.00 -9.09
N GLY A 124 -10.44 -3.35 -9.27
CA GLY A 124 -10.91 -4.05 -10.48
C GLY A 124 -10.12 -5.35 -10.72
N ASP A 125 -9.58 -5.52 -11.92
CA ASP A 125 -8.78 -6.67 -12.37
C ASP A 125 -7.26 -6.50 -12.18
N ALA A 126 -6.82 -5.44 -11.49
CA ALA A 126 -5.41 -5.14 -11.28
C ALA A 126 -4.70 -6.23 -10.47
N LYS A 127 -3.39 -6.37 -10.68
CA LYS A 127 -2.52 -7.09 -9.73
C LYS A 127 -2.33 -6.23 -8.50
N ILE A 128 -2.41 -6.82 -7.33
CA ILE A 128 -2.26 -6.13 -6.04
C ILE A 128 -0.83 -6.35 -5.53
N VAL A 129 -0.18 -5.27 -5.15
CA VAL A 129 1.14 -5.30 -4.51
C VAL A 129 1.00 -4.73 -3.09
N ALA A 130 1.53 -5.43 -2.10
CA ALA A 130 1.62 -4.94 -0.74
C ALA A 130 2.95 -5.36 -0.11
N HIS A 131 3.35 -4.72 0.99
CA HIS A 131 4.56 -5.09 1.72
C HIS A 131 4.20 -5.93 2.94
N ASN A 132 4.64 -7.19 2.99
CA ASN A 132 4.11 -8.21 3.89
C ASN A 132 2.62 -8.47 3.59
N ALA A 133 2.34 -8.77 2.33
CA ALA A 133 1.01 -8.77 1.72
C ALA A 133 -0.03 -9.66 2.42
N GLU A 134 0.38 -10.65 3.21
CA GLU A 134 -0.52 -11.48 4.01
C GLU A 134 -1.35 -10.64 4.99
N PHE A 135 -0.75 -9.58 5.54
CA PHE A 135 -1.41 -8.68 6.47
C PHE A 135 -2.57 -7.93 5.78
N ASP A 136 -2.26 -7.18 4.73
CA ASP A 136 -3.26 -6.38 4.01
C ASP A 136 -4.33 -7.25 3.37
N ARG A 137 -3.91 -8.36 2.76
CA ARG A 137 -4.80 -9.34 2.17
C ARG A 137 -5.81 -9.86 3.20
N THR A 138 -5.35 -10.26 4.38
CA THR A 138 -6.22 -10.82 5.40
C THR A 138 -7.22 -9.79 5.90
N PHE A 139 -6.78 -8.57 6.24
CA PHE A 139 -7.67 -7.53 6.72
C PHE A 139 -8.69 -7.08 5.67
N THR A 140 -8.29 -6.99 4.40
CA THR A 140 -9.21 -6.56 3.34
C THR A 140 -10.16 -7.66 2.89
N THR A 141 -9.75 -8.94 2.90
CA THR A 141 -10.56 -10.04 2.34
C THR A 141 -11.37 -10.84 3.37
N ARG A 142 -11.11 -10.69 4.66
CA ARG A 142 -11.93 -11.36 5.70
C ARG A 142 -13.37 -10.83 5.79
N HIS A 143 -13.61 -9.61 5.33
CA HIS A 143 -14.92 -9.01 5.27
C HIS A 143 -15.62 -9.37 3.95
N PRO A 144 -16.93 -9.71 3.95
CA PRO A 144 -17.63 -10.12 2.72
C PRO A 144 -17.50 -9.13 1.56
N SER A 145 -17.51 -7.83 1.83
CA SER A 145 -17.36 -6.78 0.79
C SER A 145 -15.99 -6.80 0.10
N GLY A 146 -14.96 -7.37 0.72
CA GLY A 146 -13.62 -7.50 0.17
C GLY A 146 -13.31 -8.84 -0.48
N TYR A 147 -14.24 -9.82 -0.45
CA TYR A 147 -13.97 -11.19 -0.95
C TYR A 147 -13.52 -11.23 -2.41
N LEU A 148 -13.99 -10.31 -3.24
CA LEU A 148 -13.61 -10.27 -4.66
C LEU A 148 -12.10 -10.01 -4.85
N LEU A 149 -11.42 -9.37 -3.91
CA LEU A 149 -9.97 -9.17 -3.96
C LEU A 149 -9.17 -10.48 -3.85
N LEU A 150 -9.80 -11.59 -3.44
CA LEU A 150 -9.17 -12.92 -3.46
C LEU A 150 -8.95 -13.44 -4.90
N GLU A 151 -9.69 -12.93 -5.87
CA GLU A 151 -9.55 -13.31 -7.29
C GLU A 151 -8.36 -12.61 -7.95
N ASN A 152 -7.89 -11.50 -7.37
CA ASN A 152 -6.73 -10.79 -7.87
C ASN A 152 -5.42 -11.54 -7.56
N THR A 153 -4.41 -11.32 -8.40
CA THR A 153 -3.06 -11.78 -8.10
C THR A 153 -2.43 -10.86 -7.06
N TRP A 154 -2.03 -11.40 -5.91
CA TRP A 154 -1.30 -10.70 -4.87
C TRP A 154 0.20 -10.94 -4.99
N ILE A 155 0.97 -9.88 -4.88
CA ILE A 155 2.44 -9.86 -4.96
C ILE A 155 2.97 -9.25 -3.68
N ASP A 156 3.81 -10.02 -2.96
CA ASP A 156 4.47 -9.54 -1.76
C ASP A 156 5.79 -8.85 -2.12
N SER A 157 5.88 -7.53 -1.91
CA SER A 157 7.11 -6.79 -2.16
C SER A 157 8.22 -7.13 -1.17
N LEU A 158 7.89 -7.67 0.02
CA LEU A 158 8.88 -8.15 0.98
C LEU A 158 9.63 -9.38 0.43
N ASP A 159 8.94 -10.27 -0.27
CA ASP A 159 9.56 -11.42 -0.91
C ASP A 159 10.47 -11.01 -2.07
N LEU A 160 10.07 -9.99 -2.85
CA LEU A 160 10.91 -9.42 -3.91
C LEU A 160 12.18 -8.75 -3.36
N ALA A 161 12.13 -8.20 -2.15
CA ALA A 161 13.29 -7.55 -1.52
C ALA A 161 14.31 -8.55 -0.93
N ARG A 162 13.97 -9.86 -0.87
CA ARG A 162 14.84 -10.93 -0.34
C ARG A 162 15.63 -11.68 -1.42
N ILE A 163 15.40 -11.35 -2.69
CA ILE A 163 16.13 -11.88 -3.84
C ILE A 163 17.36 -11.04 -4.11
#